data_afab919c673caae1bae270cdf1ed70d5
#
_entry.id   afab919c673caae1bae270cdf1ed70d5
#
_cell.length_a   1.000
_cell.length_b   1.000
_cell.length_c   1.000
_cell.angle_alpha   90.00
_cell.angle_beta   90.00
_cell.angle_gamma   90.00
#
_symmetry.space_group_name_H-M   'P 1'
#
loop_
_entity.id
_entity.type
_entity.pdbx_description
1 polymer ?
#
loop_
_entity_poly.entity_id
_entity_poly.type
_entity_poly.pdbx_seq_one_letter_code
_entity_poly.pdbx_strand_id
1 'polypeptide(L)'
;MTRFRVEGLYHVHVYVRDRAEAAKWYGSVLGFRKDARFGSWARELGGPLTLTAGDGVTHLALFEDTRRAGKATTVALRVDGAAFVHFHKRAPQLPLFDKRRRPSPPHLQDHALSLSLYFNDRDGNPIELTTYEVDLVRARSSRICI
;
A
#
# COMPACT_ATOMS: atom_id res chain seq x y z
N MET A 1 2.54 13.87 36.61
CA MET A 1 3.45 13.10 35.74
C MET A 1 2.79 12.89 34.38
N THR A 2 3.44 13.34 33.31
CA THR A 2 2.90 13.18 31.96
C THR A 2 3.00 11.69 31.56
N ARG A 3 1.87 11.08 31.19
CA ARG A 3 1.85 9.71 30.70
C ARG A 3 2.53 9.66 29.32
N PHE A 4 3.44 8.72 29.11
CA PHE A 4 3.97 8.45 27.78
C PHE A 4 2.81 8.05 26.84
N ARG A 5 2.79 8.63 25.63
CA ARG A 5 1.75 8.38 24.65
C ARG A 5 2.36 8.31 23.25
N VAL A 6 2.07 7.23 22.53
CA VAL A 6 2.38 7.15 21.11
C VAL A 6 1.32 7.94 20.35
N GLU A 7 1.73 8.79 19.43
CA GLU A 7 0.82 9.63 18.61
C GLU A 7 0.29 8.91 17.37
N GLY A 8 0.96 7.85 16.93
CA GLY A 8 0.55 7.07 15.78
C GLY A 8 1.68 6.30 15.12
N LEU A 9 1.37 5.62 14.04
CA LEU A 9 2.37 5.02 13.16
C LEU A 9 2.81 6.07 12.14
N TYR A 10 4.11 6.36 12.07
CA TYR A 10 4.64 7.37 11.14
C TYR A 10 4.98 6.79 9.77
N HIS A 11 5.82 5.76 9.72
CA HIS A 11 6.20 5.12 8.47
C HIS A 11 6.46 3.62 8.63
N VAL A 12 6.46 2.93 7.50
CA VAL A 12 6.84 1.51 7.37
C VAL A 12 8.03 1.42 6.42
N HIS A 13 9.03 0.62 6.76
CA HIS A 13 10.15 0.31 5.87
C HIS A 13 9.72 -0.74 4.84
N VAL A 14 9.91 -0.42 3.57
CA VAL A 14 9.65 -1.32 2.46
C VAL A 14 10.93 -1.48 1.66
N TYR A 15 11.37 -2.73 1.48
CA TYR A 15 12.58 -3.04 0.75
C TYR A 15 12.24 -3.39 -0.69
N VAL A 16 12.90 -2.74 -1.62
CA VAL A 16 12.66 -2.84 -3.07
C VAL A 16 13.97 -2.99 -3.83
N ARG A 17 13.90 -3.47 -5.06
CA ARG A 17 15.09 -3.64 -5.91
C ARG A 17 15.52 -2.33 -6.56
N ASP A 18 14.56 -1.47 -6.89
CA ASP A 18 14.77 -0.18 -7.52
C ASP A 18 13.79 0.84 -6.93
N ARG A 19 14.29 1.81 -6.18
CA ARG A 19 13.47 2.82 -5.49
C ARG A 19 12.68 3.70 -6.46
N ALA A 20 13.28 4.06 -7.59
CA ALA A 20 12.64 4.94 -8.56
C ALA A 20 11.45 4.24 -9.23
N GLU A 21 11.62 2.99 -9.65
CA GLU A 21 10.56 2.18 -10.23
C GLU A 21 9.47 1.84 -9.20
N ALA A 22 9.85 1.53 -7.96
CA ALA A 22 8.89 1.32 -6.87
C ALA A 22 8.07 2.59 -6.61
N ALA A 23 8.70 3.76 -6.53
CA ALA A 23 8.00 5.03 -6.32
C ALA A 23 6.99 5.32 -7.43
N LYS A 24 7.32 5.04 -8.69
CA LYS A 24 6.37 5.15 -9.82
C LYS A 24 5.17 4.23 -9.63
N TRP A 25 5.41 2.99 -9.23
CA TRP A 25 4.35 2.02 -9.01
C TRP A 25 3.43 2.43 -7.85
N TYR A 26 4.00 2.78 -6.69
CA TYR A 26 3.22 3.26 -5.54
C TYR A 26 2.43 4.54 -5.86
N GLY A 27 2.99 5.40 -6.71
CA GLY A 27 2.30 6.59 -7.19
C GLY A 27 1.13 6.29 -8.12
N SER A 28 1.35 5.47 -9.14
CA SER A 28 0.33 5.17 -10.15
C SER A 28 -0.77 4.24 -9.64
N VAL A 29 -0.46 3.30 -8.76
CA VAL A 29 -1.42 2.29 -8.24
C VAL A 29 -2.13 2.79 -6.98
N LEU A 30 -1.41 3.38 -6.04
CA LEU A 30 -1.91 3.71 -4.70
C LEU A 30 -1.93 5.21 -4.38
N GLY A 31 -1.51 6.07 -5.31
CA GLY A 31 -1.56 7.51 -5.15
C GLY A 31 -0.52 8.10 -4.17
N PHE A 32 0.52 7.35 -3.82
CA PHE A 32 1.62 7.89 -3.02
C PHE A 32 2.44 8.91 -3.81
N ARG A 33 3.02 9.88 -3.11
CA ARG A 33 3.88 10.91 -3.69
C ARG A 33 5.21 10.96 -2.97
N LYS A 34 6.28 11.28 -3.69
CA LYS A 34 7.58 11.55 -3.07
C LYS A 34 7.46 12.73 -2.11
N ASP A 35 7.99 12.57 -0.90
CA ASP A 35 7.99 13.63 0.10
C ASP A 35 9.30 14.44 0.00
N ALA A 36 9.18 15.66 -0.52
CA ALA A 36 10.32 16.53 -0.72
C ALA A 36 11.05 16.92 0.59
N ARG A 37 10.36 16.88 1.74
CA ARG A 37 10.96 17.16 3.05
C ARG A 37 12.11 16.22 3.38
N PHE A 38 12.07 14.99 2.87
CA PHE A 38 13.06 13.95 3.11
C PHE A 38 13.97 13.69 1.88
N GLY A 39 14.02 14.62 0.95
CA GLY A 39 14.84 14.49 -0.25
C GLY A 39 16.34 14.34 0.04
N SER A 40 16.85 14.93 1.13
CA SER A 40 18.24 14.74 1.56
C SER A 40 18.55 13.29 1.90
N TRP A 41 17.63 12.59 2.57
CA TRP A 41 17.82 11.16 2.91
C TRP A 41 17.93 10.26 1.69
N ALA A 42 17.17 10.58 0.65
CA ALA A 42 17.23 9.83 -0.60
C ALA A 42 18.58 9.96 -1.33
N ARG A 43 19.33 11.02 -1.05
CA ARG A 43 20.67 11.26 -1.60
C ARG A 43 21.80 10.64 -0.77
N GLU A 44 21.51 10.26 0.48
CA GLU A 44 22.48 9.58 1.33
C GLU A 44 22.66 8.13 0.90
N LEU A 45 23.87 7.60 1.02
CA LEU A 45 24.16 6.20 0.75
C LEU A 45 23.35 5.31 1.70
N GLY A 46 22.51 4.44 1.12
CA GLY A 46 21.62 3.56 1.88
C GLY A 46 20.41 4.26 2.52
N GLY A 47 20.22 5.55 2.27
CA GLY A 47 19.06 6.29 2.77
C GLY A 47 17.76 5.94 2.04
N PRO A 48 16.59 6.17 2.66
CA PRO A 48 15.31 5.84 2.07
C PRO A 48 14.81 6.92 1.10
N LEU A 49 14.02 6.49 0.12
CA LEU A 49 13.12 7.37 -0.61
C LEU A 49 11.76 7.34 0.10
N THR A 50 11.38 8.46 0.70
CA THR A 50 10.12 8.55 1.47
C THR A 50 8.95 8.94 0.58
N LEU A 51 7.87 8.18 0.69
CA LEU A 51 6.61 8.45 0.02
C LEU A 51 5.54 8.81 1.05
N THR A 52 4.62 9.69 0.67
CA THR A 52 3.49 10.12 1.49
C THR A 52 2.17 9.78 0.80
N ALA A 53 1.24 9.20 1.53
CA ALA A 53 -0.11 8.94 1.06
C ALA A 53 -0.96 10.22 0.96
N GLY A 54 -2.14 10.12 0.35
CA GLY A 54 -3.05 11.25 0.18
C GLY A 54 -3.57 11.87 1.48
N ASP A 55 -3.51 11.15 2.61
CA ASP A 55 -3.86 11.68 3.94
C ASP A 55 -2.80 12.63 4.53
N GLY A 56 -1.60 12.66 3.95
CA GLY A 56 -0.49 13.50 4.39
C GLY A 56 0.25 13.03 5.66
N VAL A 57 -0.19 11.92 6.28
CA VAL A 57 0.37 11.40 7.54
C VAL A 57 0.88 9.96 7.46
N THR A 58 0.44 9.20 6.47
CA THR A 58 0.93 7.84 6.22
C THR A 58 2.14 7.87 5.30
N HIS A 59 3.24 7.28 5.72
CA HIS A 59 4.50 7.29 4.96
C HIS A 59 5.03 5.88 4.72
N LEU A 60 5.67 5.70 3.57
CA LEU A 60 6.51 4.54 3.26
C LEU A 60 7.94 5.00 3.06
N ALA A 61 8.88 4.34 3.71
CA ALA A 61 10.31 4.55 3.50
C ALA A 61 10.84 3.41 2.62
N LEU A 62 11.10 3.71 1.35
CA LEU A 62 11.61 2.75 0.37
C LEU A 62 13.13 2.65 0.50
N PHE A 63 13.62 1.49 0.91
CA PHE A 63 15.04 1.16 0.95
C PHE A 63 15.40 0.25 -0.22
N GLU A 64 16.47 0.57 -0.92
CA GLU A 64 16.97 -0.28 -1.99
C GLU A 64 17.84 -1.40 -1.41
N ASP A 65 17.29 -2.60 -1.39
CA ASP A 65 17.96 -3.80 -0.89
C ASP A 65 17.39 -5.05 -1.56
N THR A 66 18.13 -5.59 -2.52
CA THR A 66 17.71 -6.76 -3.30
C THR A 66 17.52 -8.02 -2.43
N ARG A 67 18.25 -8.15 -1.33
CA ARG A 67 18.15 -9.33 -0.45
C ARG A 67 16.87 -9.34 0.36
N ARG A 68 16.37 -8.16 0.75
CA ARG A 68 15.16 -7.98 1.57
C ARG A 68 13.91 -7.73 0.74
N ALA A 69 14.07 -7.36 -0.52
CA ALA A 69 12.95 -7.05 -1.41
C ALA A 69 11.97 -8.24 -1.49
N GLY A 70 10.67 -7.96 -1.32
CA GLY A 70 9.60 -8.96 -1.38
C GLY A 70 9.45 -9.81 -0.11
N LYS A 71 10.19 -9.54 0.94
CA LYS A 71 10.17 -10.31 2.20
C LYS A 71 9.48 -9.57 3.36
N ALA A 72 8.79 -8.48 3.07
CA ALA A 72 8.07 -7.71 4.09
C ALA A 72 6.85 -8.48 4.62
N THR A 73 6.40 -8.07 5.81
CA THR A 73 5.07 -8.41 6.31
C THR A 73 4.02 -7.56 5.58
N THR A 74 2.75 -7.95 5.67
CA THR A 74 1.66 -7.21 5.03
C THR A 74 1.53 -5.79 5.59
N VAL A 75 1.46 -4.82 4.69
CA VAL A 75 1.07 -3.45 5.02
C VAL A 75 -0.41 -3.30 4.68
N ALA A 76 -1.23 -3.05 5.70
CA ALA A 76 -2.66 -2.80 5.53
C ALA A 76 -2.92 -1.30 5.45
N LEU A 77 -3.52 -0.87 4.34
CA LEU A 77 -3.88 0.51 4.06
C LEU A 77 -5.40 0.65 4.09
N ARG A 78 -5.90 1.55 4.92
CA ARG A 78 -7.34 1.82 5.00
C ARG A 78 -7.76 2.80 3.90
N VAL A 79 -8.87 2.48 3.25
CA VAL A 79 -9.55 3.36 2.28
C VAL A 79 -11.04 3.43 2.62
N ASP A 80 -11.72 4.48 2.15
CA ASP A 80 -13.18 4.52 2.25
C ASP A 80 -13.84 3.53 1.27
N GLY A 81 -15.12 3.27 1.45
CA GLY A 81 -15.85 2.29 0.64
C GLY A 81 -15.94 2.67 -0.84
N ALA A 82 -16.02 3.96 -1.15
CA ALA A 82 -16.07 4.44 -2.54
C ALA A 82 -14.73 4.20 -3.25
N ALA A 83 -13.62 4.52 -2.59
CA ALA A 83 -12.26 4.26 -3.09
C ALA A 83 -12.01 2.76 -3.26
N PHE A 84 -12.48 1.93 -2.31
CA PHE A 84 -12.39 0.48 -2.40
C PHE A 84 -13.09 -0.07 -3.66
N VAL A 85 -14.35 0.34 -3.88
CA VAL A 85 -15.12 -0.07 -5.07
C VAL A 85 -14.43 0.40 -6.35
N HIS A 86 -13.95 1.65 -6.36
CA HIS A 86 -13.24 2.20 -7.51
C HIS A 86 -11.97 1.41 -7.83
N PHE A 87 -11.17 1.12 -6.82
CA PHE A 87 -9.94 0.32 -7.00
C PHE A 87 -10.26 -1.09 -7.50
N HIS A 88 -11.24 -1.76 -6.90
CA HIS A 88 -11.64 -3.11 -7.30
C HIS A 88 -12.08 -3.17 -8.76
N LYS A 89 -12.85 -2.18 -9.23
CA LYS A 89 -13.28 -2.08 -10.63
C LYS A 89 -12.12 -1.86 -11.59
N ARG A 90 -11.10 -1.11 -11.17
CA ARG A 90 -9.91 -0.81 -11.98
C ARG A 90 -8.83 -1.88 -11.88
N ALA A 91 -8.89 -2.76 -10.91
CA ALA A 91 -7.85 -3.76 -10.67
C ALA A 91 -7.41 -4.56 -11.90
N PRO A 92 -8.33 -4.96 -12.85
CA PRO A 92 -7.91 -5.67 -14.06
C PRO A 92 -6.95 -4.86 -14.97
N GLN A 93 -6.94 -3.53 -14.90
CA GLN A 93 -6.07 -2.67 -15.67
C GLN A 93 -4.82 -2.21 -14.89
N LEU A 94 -4.72 -2.55 -13.61
CA LEU A 94 -3.60 -2.15 -12.78
C LEU A 94 -2.51 -3.22 -12.78
N PRO A 95 -1.22 -2.82 -12.73
CA PRO A 95 -0.12 -3.76 -12.65
C PRO A 95 0.04 -4.29 -11.22
N LEU A 96 -0.82 -5.22 -10.83
CA LEU A 96 -0.79 -5.90 -9.54
C LEU A 96 -0.07 -7.24 -9.68
N PHE A 97 0.53 -7.70 -8.60
CA PHE A 97 1.39 -8.89 -8.62
C PHE A 97 1.03 -9.89 -7.50
N ASP A 98 1.51 -11.11 -7.65
CA ASP A 98 1.58 -12.10 -6.57
C ASP A 98 2.96 -12.01 -5.86
N LYS A 99 3.12 -12.79 -4.80
CA LYS A 99 4.37 -12.83 -4.04
C LYS A 99 5.58 -13.34 -4.83
N ARG A 100 5.34 -13.98 -5.98
CA ARG A 100 6.39 -14.43 -6.91
C ARG A 100 6.66 -13.39 -8.01
N ARG A 101 6.09 -12.20 -7.87
CA ARG A 101 6.23 -11.08 -8.82
C ARG A 101 5.64 -11.35 -10.20
N ARG A 102 4.64 -12.22 -10.28
CA ARG A 102 3.88 -12.48 -11.51
C ARG A 102 2.63 -11.61 -11.51
N PRO A 103 2.21 -11.07 -12.66
CA PRO A 103 0.94 -10.36 -12.76
C PRO A 103 -0.20 -11.23 -12.21
N SER A 104 -1.01 -10.65 -11.33
CA SER A 104 -2.09 -11.38 -10.65
C SER A 104 -3.19 -10.40 -10.24
N PRO A 105 -4.47 -10.79 -10.38
CA PRO A 105 -5.56 -9.99 -9.83
C PRO A 105 -5.48 -10.00 -8.30
N PRO A 106 -6.06 -8.97 -7.63
CA PRO A 106 -6.11 -8.98 -6.18
C PRO A 106 -7.07 -10.05 -5.69
N HIS A 107 -6.79 -10.61 -4.51
CA HIS A 107 -7.70 -11.51 -3.81
C HIS A 107 -8.65 -10.72 -2.92
N LEU A 108 -9.95 -10.84 -3.17
CA LEU A 108 -10.98 -10.25 -2.32
C LEU A 108 -11.30 -11.18 -1.16
N GLN A 109 -11.29 -10.64 0.05
CA GLN A 109 -11.65 -11.36 1.27
C GLN A 109 -12.68 -10.56 2.07
N ASP A 110 -13.77 -11.24 2.43
CA ASP A 110 -14.77 -10.73 3.37
C ASP A 110 -14.43 -11.20 4.78
N HIS A 111 -14.17 -10.24 5.68
CA HIS A 111 -13.90 -10.47 7.09
C HIS A 111 -15.10 -10.15 7.98
N ALA A 112 -16.30 -10.03 7.41
CA ALA A 112 -17.55 -9.61 8.06
C ALA A 112 -17.55 -8.13 8.49
N LEU A 113 -16.57 -7.70 9.27
CA LEU A 113 -16.44 -6.31 9.76
C LEU A 113 -15.64 -5.41 8.80
N SER A 114 -14.92 -5.99 7.87
CA SER A 114 -14.17 -5.29 6.83
C SER A 114 -14.14 -6.10 5.55
N LEU A 115 -13.87 -5.43 4.45
CA LEU A 115 -13.56 -6.04 3.17
C LEU A 115 -12.13 -5.68 2.80
N SER A 116 -11.39 -6.66 2.30
CA SER A 116 -9.98 -6.47 1.97
C SER A 116 -9.64 -6.99 0.58
N LEU A 117 -8.75 -6.29 -0.10
CA LEU A 117 -8.10 -6.71 -1.35
C LEU A 117 -6.62 -6.95 -1.07
N TYR A 118 -6.18 -8.17 -1.32
CA TYR A 118 -4.78 -8.59 -1.12
C TYR A 118 -4.06 -8.68 -2.45
N PHE A 119 -2.92 -8.06 -2.56
CA PHE A 119 -2.02 -8.12 -3.72
C PHE A 119 -0.59 -7.80 -3.29
N ASN A 120 0.33 -7.82 -4.22
CA ASN A 120 1.73 -7.51 -3.94
C ASN A 120 2.22 -6.40 -4.87
N ASP A 121 3.24 -5.68 -4.42
CA ASP A 121 3.95 -4.75 -5.26
C ASP A 121 4.85 -5.47 -6.28
N ARG A 122 5.61 -4.71 -7.09
CA ARG A 122 6.51 -5.25 -8.11
C ARG A 122 7.61 -6.15 -7.55
N ASP A 123 7.98 -5.96 -6.29
CA ASP A 123 9.00 -6.72 -5.61
C ASP A 123 8.45 -7.95 -4.87
N GLY A 124 7.13 -8.10 -4.80
CA GLY A 124 6.45 -9.17 -4.09
C GLY A 124 6.13 -8.83 -2.63
N ASN A 125 6.26 -7.56 -2.22
CA ASN A 125 5.86 -7.13 -0.89
C ASN A 125 4.32 -7.13 -0.77
N PRO A 126 3.76 -7.78 0.27
CA PRO A 126 2.31 -7.93 0.39
C PRO A 126 1.64 -6.64 0.86
N ILE A 127 0.52 -6.32 0.21
CA ILE A 127 -0.31 -5.15 0.50
C ILE A 127 -1.74 -5.61 0.70
N GLU A 128 -2.41 -5.03 1.69
CA GLU A 128 -3.83 -5.14 1.92
C GLU A 128 -4.47 -3.76 1.77
N LEU A 129 -5.45 -3.63 0.89
CA LEU A 129 -6.38 -2.49 0.92
C LEU A 129 -7.61 -2.91 1.68
N THR A 130 -7.93 -2.24 2.77
CA THR A 130 -9.05 -2.58 3.63
C THR A 130 -10.03 -1.42 3.80
N THR A 131 -11.31 -1.74 3.85
CA THR A 131 -12.38 -0.79 4.20
C THR A 131 -13.29 -1.38 5.26
N TYR A 132 -13.76 -0.54 6.16
CA TYR A 132 -14.76 -0.87 7.19
C TYR A 132 -16.16 -0.41 6.80
N GLU A 133 -16.33 0.26 5.66
CA GLU A 133 -17.62 0.68 5.12
C GLU A 133 -18.27 -0.45 4.29
N VAL A 134 -18.46 -1.60 4.91
CA VAL A 134 -18.90 -2.84 4.29
C VAL A 134 -20.26 -2.70 3.60
N ASP A 135 -21.20 -2.06 4.28
CA ASP A 135 -22.57 -1.88 3.75
C ASP A 135 -22.59 -0.98 2.51
N LEU A 136 -21.77 0.08 2.50
CA LEU A 136 -21.61 0.95 1.34
C LEU A 136 -21.08 0.18 0.14
N VAL A 137 -20.06 -0.65 0.36
CA VAL A 137 -19.46 -1.45 -0.71
C VAL A 137 -20.46 -2.46 -1.26
N ARG A 138 -21.17 -3.18 -0.40
CA ARG A 138 -22.20 -4.16 -0.81
C ARG A 138 -23.33 -3.51 -1.58
N ALA A 139 -23.76 -2.30 -1.19
CA ALA A 139 -24.81 -1.56 -1.90
C ALA A 139 -24.38 -1.10 -3.30
N ARG A 140 -23.09 -0.82 -3.51
CA ARG A 140 -22.55 -0.30 -4.78
C ARG A 140 -22.02 -1.38 -5.74
N SER A 141 -21.89 -2.60 -5.29
CA SER A 141 -21.31 -3.67 -6.08
C SER A 141 -22.09 -4.98 -5.93
N SER A 142 -22.96 -5.27 -6.89
CA SER A 142 -23.67 -6.55 -6.99
C SER A 142 -22.72 -7.75 -7.21
N ARG A 143 -21.43 -7.52 -7.49
CA ARG A 143 -20.41 -8.54 -7.69
C ARG A 143 -19.56 -8.82 -6.47
N ILE A 144 -19.73 -8.06 -5.39
CA ILE A 144 -19.07 -8.27 -4.09
C ILE A 144 -20.02 -8.99 -3.12
N CYS A 145 -21.11 -9.53 -3.61
CA CYS A 145 -21.90 -10.51 -2.86
C CYS A 145 -21.18 -11.85 -2.92
N ILE A 146 -20.61 -12.23 -1.81
CA ILE A 146 -20.14 -13.59 -1.53
C ILE A 146 -21.29 -14.36 -0.89
#